data_5dcb5836e656dbf3c9a9c1bac2e03fb0
#
_entry.id   5dcb5836e656dbf3c9a9c1bac2e03fb0
#
_cell.length_a   1.000
_cell.length_b   1.000
_cell.length_c   1.000
_cell.angle_alpha   90.00
_cell.angle_beta   90.00
_cell.angle_gamma   90.00
#
_symmetry.space_group_name_H-M   'P 1'
#
loop_
_entity.id
_entity.type
_entity.pdbx_description
1 polymer ?
#
loop_
_entity_poly.entity_id
_entity_poly.type
_entity_poly.pdbx_seq_one_letter_code
_entity_poly.pdbx_strand_id
1 'polypeptide(L)'
;DLHTAYRRQRQMCIRDSDEREQTLNQLLAEMDGFDGKKGVVILAATNRPDSLDPALLRPGRFDRRVPVELPDLKGREEILKVHAKNIRVGDNVDYNAIARMASGASGAELANMINEAALRAVRDGRKFVTQADLEESVEVVIAGYQKKNKIMTDKEKLIVSYHEVGHALVAALQLSLIHISEPTRPER
;
A
#
# COMPACT_ATOMS: atom_id res chain seq x y z
N ASP A 1 41.04 13.44 -8.92
CA ASP A 1 41.32 13.38 -7.45
C ASP A 1 40.17 12.75 -6.68
N LEU A 2 40.19 11.42 -6.62
CA LEU A 2 39.20 10.60 -5.89
C LEU A 2 39.17 10.94 -4.39
N HIS A 3 40.32 11.30 -3.80
CA HIS A 3 40.43 11.68 -2.38
C HIS A 3 39.68 12.97 -2.03
N THR A 4 39.62 13.92 -2.95
CA THR A 4 38.92 15.21 -2.72
C THR A 4 37.41 15.03 -2.83
N ALA A 5 36.92 14.16 -3.71
CA ALA A 5 35.51 13.81 -3.82
C ALA A 5 35.02 13.06 -2.58
N TYR A 6 35.80 12.10 -2.07
CA TYR A 6 35.47 11.35 -0.85
C TYR A 6 35.44 12.23 0.41
N ARG A 7 36.33 13.22 0.49
CA ARG A 7 36.34 14.20 1.59
C ARG A 7 35.13 15.12 1.57
N ARG A 8 34.71 15.58 0.37
CA ARG A 8 33.50 16.41 0.23
C ARG A 8 32.22 15.64 0.56
N GLN A 9 32.13 14.39 0.15
CA GLN A 9 31.00 13.52 0.46
C GLN A 9 30.89 13.23 1.96
N ARG A 10 32.01 13.02 2.65
CA ARG A 10 32.05 12.83 4.10
C ARG A 10 31.67 14.10 4.88
N GLN A 11 32.11 15.28 4.41
CA GLN A 11 31.73 16.57 5.01
C GLN A 11 30.26 16.91 4.78
N MET A 12 29.68 16.53 3.63
CA MET A 12 28.25 16.69 3.36
C MET A 12 27.40 15.80 4.26
N CYS A 13 27.76 14.54 4.44
CA CYS A 13 27.05 13.64 5.36
C CYS A 13 27.10 14.07 6.82
N ILE A 14 28.21 14.67 7.28
CA ILE A 14 28.35 15.18 8.63
C ILE A 14 27.45 16.42 8.83
N ARG A 15 27.44 17.36 7.89
CA ARG A 15 26.55 18.53 7.94
C ARG A 15 25.07 18.17 7.96
N ASP A 16 24.64 17.23 7.12
CA ASP A 16 23.24 16.78 7.10
C ASP A 16 22.80 16.13 8.41
N SER A 17 23.70 15.42 9.11
CA SER A 17 23.39 14.84 10.42
C SER A 17 23.32 15.92 11.51
N ASP A 18 24.22 16.87 11.50
CA ASP A 18 24.25 17.98 12.47
C ASP A 18 23.00 18.88 12.32
N GLU A 19 22.61 19.20 11.10
CA GLU A 19 21.41 19.99 10.82
C GLU A 19 20.12 19.26 11.27
N ARG A 20 20.04 17.93 11.03
CA ARG A 20 18.90 17.11 11.49
C ARG A 20 18.83 17.04 13.02
N GLU A 21 19.97 16.87 13.67
CA GLU A 21 20.04 16.81 15.13
C GLU A 21 19.69 18.16 15.75
N GLN A 22 20.15 19.27 15.17
CA GLN A 22 19.78 20.62 15.59
C GLN A 22 18.29 20.89 15.44
N THR A 23 17.68 20.48 14.28
CA THR A 23 16.25 20.63 14.04
C THR A 23 15.42 19.78 15.02
N LEU A 24 15.88 18.55 15.30
CA LEU A 24 15.23 17.68 16.28
C LEU A 24 15.26 18.29 17.67
N ASN A 25 16.42 18.78 18.12
CA ASN A 25 16.58 19.40 19.42
C ASN A 25 15.72 20.67 19.57
N GLN A 26 15.60 21.46 18.51
CA GLN A 26 14.70 22.61 18.48
C GLN A 26 13.25 22.20 18.61
N LEU A 27 12.81 21.17 17.86
CA LEU A 27 11.46 20.63 17.96
C LEU A 27 11.15 20.13 19.37
N LEU A 28 12.08 19.40 19.99
CA LEU A 28 11.93 18.90 21.36
C LEU A 28 11.79 20.04 22.36
N ALA A 29 12.59 21.12 22.23
CA ALA A 29 12.51 22.29 23.08
C ALA A 29 11.16 23.03 22.95
N GLU A 30 10.66 23.18 21.73
CA GLU A 30 9.36 23.79 21.49
C GLU A 30 8.21 22.92 22.05
N MET A 31 8.30 21.59 21.94
CA MET A 31 7.31 20.69 22.52
C MET A 31 7.30 20.73 24.04
N ASP A 32 8.47 20.82 24.70
CA ASP A 32 8.56 20.89 26.14
C ASP A 32 8.07 22.25 26.70
N GLY A 33 8.06 23.30 25.87
CA GLY A 33 7.50 24.62 26.17
C GLY A 33 6.00 24.75 25.97
N PHE A 34 5.34 23.66 25.49
CA PHE A 34 3.92 23.71 25.14
C PHE A 34 3.03 23.72 26.40
N ASP A 35 2.23 24.77 26.57
CA ASP A 35 1.28 24.87 27.68
C ASP A 35 -0.01 24.08 27.33
N GLY A 36 -0.17 22.88 27.88
CA GLY A 36 -1.36 22.03 27.69
C GLY A 36 -2.69 22.67 28.09
N LYS A 37 -2.67 23.77 28.84
CA LYS A 37 -3.87 24.53 29.23
C LYS A 37 -4.48 25.31 28.06
N LYS A 38 -3.72 25.54 26.99
CA LYS A 38 -4.18 26.28 25.79
C LYS A 38 -5.00 25.42 24.81
N GLY A 39 -5.24 24.15 25.12
CA GLY A 39 -6.09 23.27 24.29
C GLY A 39 -5.51 22.92 22.93
N VAL A 40 -4.19 23.02 22.75
CA VAL A 40 -3.51 22.66 21.49
C VAL A 40 -3.14 21.17 21.53
N VAL A 41 -3.39 20.45 20.45
CA VAL A 41 -3.01 19.06 20.27
C VAL A 41 -2.04 18.95 19.10
N ILE A 42 -0.89 18.33 19.33
CA ILE A 42 0.11 18.07 18.30
C ILE A 42 -0.14 16.68 17.73
N LEU A 43 -0.27 16.57 16.41
CA LEU A 43 -0.42 15.32 15.69
C LEU A 43 0.76 15.13 14.74
N ALA A 44 1.33 13.93 14.73
CA ALA A 44 2.34 13.53 13.77
C ALA A 44 1.96 12.17 13.15
N ALA A 45 2.38 11.94 11.92
CA ALA A 45 2.18 10.67 11.24
C ALA A 45 3.49 10.21 10.59
N THR A 46 3.74 8.92 10.63
CA THR A 46 4.90 8.29 10.00
C THR A 46 4.57 6.88 9.53
N ASN A 47 5.17 6.47 8.43
CA ASN A 47 5.14 5.08 7.96
C ASN A 47 6.29 4.24 8.56
N ARG A 48 7.20 4.89 9.32
CA ARG A 48 8.40 4.26 9.89
C ARG A 48 8.51 4.58 11.38
N PRO A 49 7.69 3.96 12.23
CA PRO A 49 7.71 4.22 13.68
C PRO A 49 9.07 3.86 14.30
N ASP A 50 9.75 2.83 13.78
CA ASP A 50 11.03 2.34 14.30
C ASP A 50 12.20 3.31 14.03
N SER A 51 12.04 4.26 13.11
CA SER A 51 13.06 5.29 12.81
C SER A 51 12.93 6.56 13.63
N LEU A 52 11.90 6.66 14.49
CA LEU A 52 11.69 7.82 15.34
C LEU A 52 12.68 7.82 16.51
N ASP A 53 13.20 9.01 16.83
CA ASP A 53 14.03 9.20 18.01
C ASP A 53 13.21 8.89 19.27
N PRO A 54 13.72 8.04 20.19
CA PRO A 54 13.04 7.72 21.45
C PRO A 54 12.70 8.95 22.30
N ALA A 55 13.44 10.05 22.15
CA ALA A 55 13.16 11.30 22.86
C ALA A 55 11.81 11.93 22.48
N LEU A 56 11.35 11.73 21.23
CA LEU A 56 10.03 12.18 20.78
C LEU A 56 8.87 11.41 21.44
N LEU A 57 9.12 10.18 21.87
CA LEU A 57 8.11 9.26 22.37
C LEU A 57 7.97 9.28 23.90
N ARG A 58 8.67 10.22 24.57
CA ARG A 58 8.60 10.39 26.04
C ARG A 58 7.25 11.00 26.46
N PRO A 59 6.79 10.70 27.69
CA PRO A 59 5.62 11.36 28.27
C PRO A 59 5.72 12.89 28.21
N GLY A 60 4.61 13.54 27.85
CA GLY A 60 4.55 14.98 27.63
C GLY A 60 4.87 15.45 26.21
N ARG A 61 5.21 14.53 25.31
CA ARG A 61 5.46 14.77 23.88
C ARG A 61 4.48 13.90 23.07
N PHE A 62 4.95 13.02 22.18
CA PHE A 62 4.08 12.04 21.50
C PHE A 62 3.85 10.81 22.38
N ASP A 63 3.09 10.98 23.43
CA ASP A 63 2.81 9.95 24.42
C ASP A 63 1.77 8.93 23.99
N ARG A 64 0.93 9.29 23.02
CA ARG A 64 -0.11 8.42 22.50
C ARG A 64 0.18 7.98 21.06
N ARG A 65 0.29 6.69 20.86
CA ARG A 65 0.47 6.07 19.54
C ARG A 65 -0.83 5.44 19.11
N VAL A 66 -1.27 5.77 17.91
CA VAL A 66 -2.46 5.20 17.29
C VAL A 66 -2.02 4.47 16.02
N PRO A 67 -1.95 3.13 16.04
CA PRO A 67 -1.68 2.36 14.83
C PRO A 67 -2.87 2.52 13.87
N VAL A 68 -2.58 2.85 12.61
CA VAL A 68 -3.56 2.88 11.53
C VAL A 68 -3.38 1.60 10.73
N GLU A 69 -4.23 0.63 10.99
CA GLU A 69 -4.22 -0.66 10.33
C GLU A 69 -4.94 -0.62 8.98
N LEU A 70 -4.74 -1.66 8.17
CA LEU A 70 -5.48 -1.82 6.93
C LEU A 70 -6.98 -2.02 7.23
N PRO A 71 -7.87 -1.53 6.35
CA PRO A 71 -9.30 -1.60 6.60
C PRO A 71 -9.81 -3.05 6.57
N ASP A 72 -10.75 -3.36 7.46
CA ASP A 72 -11.51 -4.60 7.44
C ASP A 72 -12.48 -4.66 6.25
N LEU A 73 -13.21 -5.76 6.07
CA LEU A 73 -14.15 -5.93 4.95
C LEU A 73 -15.16 -4.79 4.86
N LYS A 74 -15.74 -4.41 5.99
CA LYS A 74 -16.76 -3.36 6.06
C LYS A 74 -16.15 -1.98 5.77
N GLY A 75 -14.98 -1.72 6.32
CA GLY A 75 -14.22 -0.49 6.06
C GLY A 75 -13.85 -0.36 4.58
N ARG A 76 -13.42 -1.45 3.92
CA ARG A 76 -13.14 -1.43 2.47
C ARG A 76 -14.39 -1.13 1.65
N GLU A 77 -15.51 -1.73 1.98
CA GLU A 77 -16.78 -1.46 1.31
C GLU A 77 -17.20 0.01 1.44
N GLU A 78 -17.07 0.59 2.63
CA GLU A 78 -17.38 2.01 2.86
C GLU A 78 -16.42 2.95 2.12
N ILE A 79 -15.13 2.64 2.10
CA ILE A 79 -14.12 3.39 1.35
C ILE A 79 -14.45 3.38 -0.15
N LEU A 80 -14.76 2.21 -0.71
CA LEU A 80 -15.18 2.09 -2.12
C LEU A 80 -16.41 2.96 -2.41
N LYS A 81 -17.43 2.92 -1.55
CA LYS A 81 -18.63 3.76 -1.68
C LYS A 81 -18.32 5.27 -1.63
N VAL A 82 -17.40 5.68 -0.76
CA VAL A 82 -16.98 7.09 -0.65
C VAL A 82 -16.33 7.56 -1.95
N HIS A 83 -15.39 6.79 -2.49
CA HIS A 83 -14.71 7.14 -3.74
C HIS A 83 -15.62 7.02 -4.96
N ALA A 84 -16.56 6.07 -4.96
CA ALA A 84 -17.55 5.89 -6.02
C ALA A 84 -18.52 7.08 -6.16
N LYS A 85 -18.73 7.88 -5.12
CA LYS A 85 -19.58 9.10 -5.19
C LYS A 85 -19.11 10.12 -6.22
N ASN A 86 -17.82 10.14 -6.53
CA ASN A 86 -17.21 11.10 -7.45
C ASN A 86 -17.29 10.66 -8.92
N ILE A 87 -17.78 9.46 -9.19
CA ILE A 87 -17.87 8.88 -10.54
C ILE A 87 -19.29 8.38 -10.80
N ARG A 88 -19.62 8.20 -12.08
CA ARG A 88 -20.92 7.60 -12.46
C ARG A 88 -20.77 6.07 -12.42
N VAL A 89 -21.42 5.46 -11.47
CA VAL A 89 -21.46 4.00 -11.31
C VAL A 89 -22.86 3.50 -11.72
N GLY A 90 -22.92 2.34 -12.36
CA GLY A 90 -24.19 1.70 -12.68
C GLY A 90 -24.95 1.19 -11.45
N ASP A 91 -26.26 1.03 -11.55
CA ASP A 91 -27.14 0.71 -10.42
C ASP A 91 -26.93 -0.70 -9.82
N ASN A 92 -26.24 -1.60 -10.52
CA ASN A 92 -26.08 -3.01 -10.14
C ASN A 92 -24.66 -3.36 -9.67
N VAL A 93 -24.00 -2.48 -8.91
CA VAL A 93 -22.65 -2.75 -8.40
C VAL A 93 -22.70 -3.27 -6.98
N ASP A 94 -22.14 -4.47 -6.76
CA ASP A 94 -21.95 -5.09 -5.46
C ASP A 94 -20.58 -4.73 -4.87
N TYR A 95 -20.53 -3.66 -4.06
CA TYR A 95 -19.31 -3.22 -3.37
C TYR A 95 -18.79 -4.25 -2.36
N ASN A 96 -19.67 -5.11 -1.82
CA ASN A 96 -19.25 -6.15 -0.88
C ASN A 96 -18.45 -7.24 -1.59
N ALA A 97 -18.87 -7.66 -2.78
CA ALA A 97 -18.11 -8.58 -3.61
C ALA A 97 -16.73 -8.02 -3.95
N ILE A 98 -16.65 -6.76 -4.38
CA ILE A 98 -15.38 -6.08 -4.69
C ILE A 98 -14.49 -5.98 -3.44
N ALA A 99 -15.06 -5.61 -2.29
CA ALA A 99 -14.31 -5.51 -1.03
C ALA A 99 -13.74 -6.87 -0.57
N ARG A 100 -14.40 -7.99 -0.88
CA ARG A 100 -13.86 -9.34 -0.62
C ARG A 100 -12.69 -9.66 -1.55
N MET A 101 -12.79 -9.35 -2.84
CA MET A 101 -11.72 -9.55 -3.81
C MET A 101 -10.49 -8.67 -3.48
N ALA A 102 -10.71 -7.45 -2.98
CA ALA A 102 -9.66 -6.51 -2.57
C ALA A 102 -9.15 -6.77 -1.14
N SER A 103 -9.00 -8.03 -0.74
CA SER A 103 -8.48 -8.38 0.59
C SER A 103 -7.04 -7.87 0.76
N GLY A 104 -6.76 -7.23 1.91
CA GLY A 104 -5.44 -6.66 2.21
C GLY A 104 -5.14 -5.33 1.53
N ALA A 105 -6.06 -4.77 0.73
CA ALA A 105 -5.85 -3.48 0.09
C ALA A 105 -5.96 -2.31 1.08
N SER A 106 -5.06 -1.34 0.91
CA SER A 106 -5.09 -0.05 1.60
C SER A 106 -6.15 0.88 1.02
N GLY A 107 -6.49 1.95 1.76
CA GLY A 107 -7.43 2.96 1.27
C GLY A 107 -7.00 3.62 -0.04
N ALA A 108 -5.69 3.83 -0.23
CA ALA A 108 -5.15 4.39 -1.47
C ALA A 108 -5.29 3.43 -2.66
N GLU A 109 -5.08 2.13 -2.45
CA GLU A 109 -5.28 1.12 -3.49
C GLU A 109 -6.75 1.00 -3.88
N LEU A 110 -7.67 1.04 -2.90
CA LEU A 110 -9.11 1.05 -3.17
C LEU A 110 -9.54 2.28 -3.98
N ALA A 111 -9.01 3.47 -3.66
CA ALA A 111 -9.22 4.67 -4.46
C ALA A 111 -8.70 4.51 -5.89
N ASN A 112 -7.51 3.91 -6.05
CA ASN A 112 -6.92 3.64 -7.36
C ASN A 112 -7.76 2.63 -8.18
N MET A 113 -8.32 1.60 -7.54
CA MET A 113 -9.23 0.65 -8.21
C MET A 113 -10.45 1.36 -8.81
N ILE A 114 -11.06 2.28 -8.07
CA ILE A 114 -12.19 3.08 -8.56
C ILE A 114 -11.78 3.95 -9.76
N ASN A 115 -10.60 4.60 -9.69
CA ASN A 115 -10.09 5.41 -10.79
C ASN A 115 -9.78 4.57 -12.04
N GLU A 116 -9.17 3.40 -11.86
CA GLU A 116 -8.85 2.50 -12.98
C GLU A 116 -10.11 1.97 -13.66
N ALA A 117 -11.14 1.60 -12.87
CA ALA A 117 -12.44 1.21 -13.40
C ALA A 117 -13.11 2.34 -14.20
N ALA A 118 -13.00 3.59 -13.73
CA ALA A 118 -13.53 4.75 -14.45
C ALA A 118 -12.77 5.01 -15.76
N LEU A 119 -11.44 4.92 -15.76
CA LEU A 119 -10.61 5.05 -16.97
C LEU A 119 -10.94 3.96 -17.99
N ARG A 120 -11.18 2.74 -17.52
CA ARG A 120 -11.60 1.63 -18.38
C ARG A 120 -12.95 1.89 -19.03
N ALA A 121 -13.95 2.30 -18.26
CA ALA A 121 -15.28 2.64 -18.79
C ALA A 121 -15.19 3.70 -19.90
N VAL A 122 -14.36 4.75 -19.70
CA VAL A 122 -14.12 5.79 -20.70
C VAL A 122 -13.41 5.23 -21.94
N ARG A 123 -12.42 4.37 -21.78
CA ARG A 123 -11.70 3.71 -22.88
C ARG A 123 -12.64 2.90 -23.76
N ASP A 124 -13.61 2.23 -23.14
CA ASP A 124 -14.63 1.45 -23.84
C ASP A 124 -15.80 2.32 -24.36
N GLY A 125 -15.72 3.65 -24.25
CA GLY A 125 -16.73 4.59 -24.72
C GLY A 125 -17.99 4.65 -23.86
N ARG A 126 -17.96 4.06 -22.67
CA ARG A 126 -19.10 4.06 -21.72
C ARG A 126 -19.06 5.27 -20.78
N LYS A 127 -20.24 5.71 -20.32
CA LYS A 127 -20.38 6.85 -19.42
C LYS A 127 -20.53 6.46 -17.94
N PHE A 128 -20.56 5.18 -17.65
CA PHE A 128 -20.72 4.64 -16.30
C PHE A 128 -19.86 3.39 -16.11
N VAL A 129 -19.45 3.18 -14.87
CA VAL A 129 -18.64 2.03 -14.44
C VAL A 129 -19.56 0.86 -14.14
N THR A 130 -19.20 -0.32 -14.62
CA THR A 130 -19.92 -1.58 -14.38
C THR A 130 -19.21 -2.44 -13.33
N GLN A 131 -19.87 -3.48 -12.84
CA GLN A 131 -19.28 -4.47 -11.94
C GLN A 131 -18.01 -5.10 -12.56
N ALA A 132 -18.05 -5.46 -13.83
CA ALA A 132 -16.91 -6.07 -14.53
C ALA A 132 -15.67 -5.14 -14.58
N ASP A 133 -15.89 -3.83 -14.71
CA ASP A 133 -14.78 -2.88 -14.70
C ASP A 133 -14.09 -2.81 -13.34
N LEU A 134 -14.86 -2.90 -12.27
CA LEU A 134 -14.34 -2.92 -10.91
C LEU A 134 -13.60 -4.22 -10.61
N GLU A 135 -14.15 -5.37 -11.00
CA GLU A 135 -13.50 -6.67 -10.83
C GLU A 135 -12.16 -6.73 -11.55
N GLU A 136 -12.09 -6.30 -12.82
CA GLU A 136 -10.82 -6.26 -13.54
C GLU A 136 -9.85 -5.21 -12.98
N SER A 137 -10.35 -4.08 -12.45
CA SER A 137 -9.50 -3.09 -11.80
C SER A 137 -8.84 -3.64 -10.53
N VAL A 138 -9.54 -4.50 -9.77
CA VAL A 138 -8.96 -5.20 -8.62
C VAL A 138 -7.80 -6.08 -9.06
N GLU A 139 -7.98 -6.87 -10.13
CA GLU A 139 -6.91 -7.70 -10.66
C GLU A 139 -5.71 -6.87 -11.12
N VAL A 140 -5.95 -5.76 -11.82
CA VAL A 140 -4.89 -4.87 -12.31
C VAL A 140 -4.10 -4.22 -11.17
N VAL A 141 -4.77 -3.78 -10.11
CA VAL A 141 -4.12 -3.09 -8.99
C VAL A 141 -3.38 -4.07 -8.09
N ILE A 142 -3.94 -5.25 -7.81
CA ILE A 142 -3.33 -6.26 -6.93
C ILE A 142 -2.25 -7.05 -7.65
N ALA A 143 -2.54 -7.59 -8.83
CA ALA A 143 -1.63 -8.43 -9.60
C ALA A 143 -0.66 -7.62 -10.48
N GLY A 144 -0.90 -6.32 -10.63
CA GLY A 144 -0.20 -5.45 -11.56
C GLY A 144 -0.68 -5.64 -13.00
N TYR A 145 -0.30 -4.69 -13.87
CA TYR A 145 -0.63 -4.79 -15.30
C TYR A 145 -0.06 -6.08 -15.87
N GLN A 146 -0.90 -7.08 -16.06
CA GLN A 146 -0.54 -8.25 -16.85
C GLN A 146 -0.24 -7.77 -18.27
N LYS A 147 0.98 -8.01 -18.74
CA LYS A 147 1.31 -7.80 -20.15
C LYS A 147 0.45 -8.75 -20.96
N LYS A 148 -0.69 -8.26 -21.47
CA LYS A 148 -1.59 -9.01 -22.36
C LYS A 148 -0.88 -9.61 -23.62
N ASN A 149 0.37 -9.21 -23.86
CA ASN A 149 1.16 -9.60 -25.04
C ASN A 149 2.29 -10.59 -24.72
N LYS A 150 2.34 -11.20 -23.54
CA LYS A 150 3.24 -12.34 -23.34
C LYS A 150 2.61 -13.58 -23.99
N ILE A 151 2.81 -13.72 -25.29
CA ILE A 151 2.50 -14.98 -26.00
C ILE A 151 3.47 -16.01 -25.42
N MET A 152 2.99 -16.79 -24.45
CA MET A 152 3.73 -17.95 -23.98
C MET A 152 3.74 -18.99 -25.09
N THR A 153 4.91 -19.53 -25.38
CA THR A 153 5.00 -20.68 -26.27
C THR A 153 4.28 -21.87 -25.66
N ASP A 154 3.80 -22.80 -26.49
CA ASP A 154 3.05 -23.98 -26.00
C ASP A 154 3.90 -24.82 -25.02
N LYS A 155 5.23 -24.83 -25.22
CA LYS A 155 6.17 -25.46 -24.30
C LYS A 155 6.23 -24.77 -22.94
N GLU A 156 6.23 -23.44 -22.89
CA GLU A 156 6.18 -22.68 -21.63
C GLU A 156 4.84 -22.88 -20.91
N LYS A 157 3.74 -22.86 -21.64
CA LYS A 157 2.41 -23.16 -21.06
C LYS A 157 2.37 -24.54 -20.40
N LEU A 158 2.94 -25.54 -21.08
CA LEU A 158 3.00 -26.90 -20.56
C LEU A 158 3.84 -26.97 -19.28
N ILE A 159 5.03 -26.35 -19.25
CA ILE A 159 5.91 -26.31 -18.07
C ILE A 159 5.20 -25.64 -16.89
N VAL A 160 4.58 -24.46 -17.10
CA VAL A 160 3.84 -23.75 -16.06
C VAL A 160 2.67 -24.60 -15.57
N SER A 161 1.90 -25.22 -16.46
CA SER A 161 0.77 -26.07 -16.09
C SER A 161 1.21 -27.24 -15.19
N TYR A 162 2.29 -27.94 -15.54
CA TYR A 162 2.83 -29.02 -14.71
C TYR A 162 3.30 -28.52 -13.35
N HIS A 163 3.90 -27.35 -13.30
CA HIS A 163 4.37 -26.73 -12.06
C HIS A 163 3.20 -26.40 -11.12
N GLU A 164 2.17 -25.73 -11.63
CA GLU A 164 0.96 -25.37 -10.87
C GLU A 164 0.17 -26.60 -10.40
N VAL A 165 0.00 -27.59 -11.29
CA VAL A 165 -0.64 -28.86 -10.93
C VAL A 165 0.16 -29.61 -9.87
N GLY A 166 1.49 -29.57 -9.97
CA GLY A 166 2.38 -30.15 -8.94
C GLY A 166 2.18 -29.52 -7.58
N HIS A 167 2.12 -28.20 -7.49
CA HIS A 167 1.83 -27.49 -6.23
C HIS A 167 0.45 -27.85 -5.69
N ALA A 168 -0.59 -27.83 -6.53
CA ALA A 168 -1.94 -28.18 -6.12
C ALA A 168 -2.04 -29.62 -5.61
N LEU A 169 -1.33 -30.58 -6.27
CA LEU A 169 -1.31 -31.98 -5.87
C LEU A 169 -0.63 -32.17 -4.52
N VAL A 170 0.54 -31.56 -4.33
CA VAL A 170 1.28 -31.62 -3.06
C VAL A 170 0.45 -31.04 -1.93
N ALA A 171 -0.17 -29.89 -2.15
CA ALA A 171 -1.04 -29.24 -1.18
C ALA A 171 -2.25 -30.11 -0.82
N ALA A 172 -2.91 -30.74 -1.80
CA ALA A 172 -4.02 -31.65 -1.56
C ALA A 172 -3.64 -32.90 -0.78
N LEU A 173 -2.44 -33.46 -1.04
CA LEU A 173 -1.92 -34.64 -0.35
C LEU A 173 -1.44 -34.35 1.08
N GLN A 174 -0.98 -33.12 1.35
CA GLN A 174 -0.49 -32.74 2.69
C GLN A 174 -1.59 -32.23 3.62
N LEU A 175 -2.86 -32.15 3.20
CA LEU A 175 -4.00 -31.66 4.00
C LEU A 175 -3.77 -30.28 4.64
N SER A 176 -2.79 -29.52 4.20
CA SER A 176 -2.45 -28.19 4.72
C SER A 176 -2.79 -27.10 3.71
N LEU A 177 -4.02 -26.61 3.77
CA LEU A 177 -4.51 -25.52 2.92
C LEU A 177 -3.87 -24.16 3.23
N ILE A 178 -3.04 -24.06 4.28
CA ILE A 178 -2.52 -22.79 4.80
C ILE A 178 -1.35 -22.25 3.95
N HIS A 179 -0.67 -23.07 3.18
CA HIS A 179 0.54 -22.69 2.42
C HIS A 179 0.36 -22.54 0.91
N ILE A 180 -0.89 -22.53 0.40
CA ILE A 180 -1.15 -22.48 -1.05
C ILE A 180 -1.10 -21.05 -1.62
N SER A 181 -1.03 -20.01 -0.78
CA SER A 181 -1.28 -18.63 -1.20
C SER A 181 -0.06 -17.73 -1.41
N GLU A 182 1.17 -18.23 -1.27
CA GLU A 182 2.35 -17.43 -1.61
C GLU A 182 2.93 -17.86 -2.97
N PRO A 183 2.75 -17.03 -4.03
CA PRO A 183 3.54 -17.22 -5.25
C PRO A 183 5.01 -16.93 -4.89
N THR A 184 5.86 -17.94 -5.00
CA THR A 184 7.31 -17.80 -4.89
C THR A 184 7.79 -16.74 -5.86
N ARG A 185 8.14 -15.56 -5.33
CA ARG A 185 8.77 -14.49 -6.08
C ARG A 185 10.18 -14.97 -6.45
N PRO A 186 10.56 -15.04 -7.72
CA PRO A 186 11.94 -15.34 -8.07
C PRO A 186 12.83 -14.22 -7.54
N GLU A 187 13.77 -14.55 -6.67
CA GLU A 187 14.83 -13.65 -6.28
C GLU A 187 15.69 -13.32 -7.51
N ARG A 188 15.98 -12.03 -7.69
CA ARG A 188 16.93 -11.55 -8.70
C ARG A 188 18.33 -11.49 -8.09
#